data_8dc12860a65cc2cdb72c738cb92ba0a6
#
_entry.id   8dc12860a65cc2cdb72c738cb92ba0a6
#
_cell.length_a   1.000
_cell.length_b   1.000
_cell.length_c   1.000
_cell.angle_alpha   90.00
_cell.angle_beta   90.00
_cell.angle_gamma   90.00
#
_symmetry.space_group_name_H-M   'P 1'
#
loop_
_entity.id
_entity.type
_entity.pdbx_description
1 polymer ?
#
loop_
_entity_poly.entity_id
_entity_poly.type
_entity_poly.pdbx_seq_one_letter_code
_entity_poly.pdbx_strand_id
1 'polypeptide(L)'
;MPQCDAYYTHLILILQLKYLIIYDIIHIMKISLETINKFHHARTQAHIDCLNYHAGLLGYHFPEHDNDKHSGTMMTGYAYINYGRYHPEFNIPETHRSLFRQMHKEHHTTQSHHLEHYSDVSEISDITLIEMVCDWFSASFEQRYLTHEDPDDLSVLKWFNTQLRNNPKYKWSQKQIDLICSTIDFLEMYANYDEVIKIWLPLLSM
;
A
#
# COMPACT_ATOMS: atom_id res chain seq x y z
N MET A 1 19.87 -60.61 11.80
CA MET A 1 20.33 -59.36 11.18
C MET A 1 19.31 -58.67 10.24
N PRO A 2 18.03 -58.59 10.54
CA PRO A 2 17.08 -57.80 9.72
C PRO A 2 16.74 -56.42 10.27
N GLN A 3 17.22 -56.02 11.45
CA GLN A 3 16.83 -54.72 12.06
C GLN A 3 17.65 -53.51 11.57
N CYS A 4 18.81 -53.70 10.97
CA CYS A 4 19.63 -52.60 10.44
C CYS A 4 19.04 -52.03 9.14
N ASP A 5 18.49 -52.87 8.26
CA ASP A 5 17.99 -52.44 6.95
C ASP A 5 16.75 -51.53 7.06
N ALA A 6 15.87 -51.81 8.02
CA ALA A 6 14.68 -50.98 8.26
C ALA A 6 15.04 -49.58 8.79
N TYR A 7 16.09 -49.48 9.62
CA TYR A 7 16.56 -48.19 10.15
C TYR A 7 17.17 -47.31 9.05
N TYR A 8 17.99 -47.88 8.18
CA TYR A 8 18.61 -47.18 7.05
C TYR A 8 17.56 -46.76 6.02
N THR A 9 16.56 -47.58 5.75
CA THR A 9 15.44 -47.23 4.85
C THR A 9 14.64 -46.05 5.41
N HIS A 10 14.36 -46.05 6.72
CA HIS A 10 13.64 -44.95 7.36
C HIS A 10 14.44 -43.64 7.37
N LEU A 11 15.77 -43.73 7.59
CA LEU A 11 16.65 -42.55 7.57
C LEU A 11 16.75 -41.94 6.17
N ILE A 12 16.85 -42.78 5.13
CA ILE A 12 16.86 -42.34 3.72
C ILE A 12 15.53 -41.63 3.36
N LEU A 13 14.40 -42.17 3.81
CA LEU A 13 13.08 -41.56 3.57
C LEU A 13 12.95 -40.20 4.23
N ILE A 14 13.43 -40.07 5.46
CA ILE A 14 13.43 -38.75 6.20
C ILE A 14 14.35 -37.74 5.50
N LEU A 15 15.51 -38.17 4.99
CA LEU A 15 16.41 -37.28 4.27
C LEU A 15 15.85 -36.87 2.91
N GLN A 16 15.17 -37.77 2.19
CA GLN A 16 14.47 -37.44 0.95
C GLN A 16 13.29 -36.48 1.18
N LEU A 17 12.49 -36.69 2.23
CA LEU A 17 11.42 -35.78 2.61
C LEU A 17 11.97 -34.40 3.00
N LYS A 18 13.03 -34.32 3.78
CA LYS A 18 13.69 -33.05 4.10
C LYS A 18 14.24 -32.36 2.86
N TYR A 19 14.84 -33.13 1.93
CA TYR A 19 15.35 -32.56 0.68
C TYR A 19 14.22 -32.04 -0.22
N LEU A 20 13.10 -32.74 -0.33
CA LEU A 20 11.90 -32.30 -1.05
C LEU A 20 11.30 -31.03 -0.41
N ILE A 21 11.16 -31.01 0.91
CA ILE A 21 10.67 -29.83 1.65
C ILE A 21 11.62 -28.63 1.45
N ILE A 22 12.94 -28.83 1.51
CA ILE A 22 13.92 -27.77 1.28
C ILE A 22 13.89 -27.32 -0.18
N TYR A 23 13.74 -28.27 -1.13
CA TYR A 23 13.63 -27.95 -2.56
C TYR A 23 12.36 -27.15 -2.85
N ASP A 24 11.21 -27.56 -2.28
CA ASP A 24 9.95 -26.82 -2.39
C ASP A 24 10.06 -25.45 -1.73
N ILE A 25 10.65 -25.33 -0.54
CA ILE A 25 10.91 -24.05 0.13
C ILE A 25 11.82 -23.16 -0.73
N ILE A 26 12.90 -23.70 -1.31
CA ILE A 26 13.81 -22.94 -2.19
C ILE A 26 13.11 -22.53 -3.49
N HIS A 27 12.19 -23.37 -4.00
CA HIS A 27 11.41 -23.07 -5.21
C HIS A 27 10.30 -22.04 -4.96
N ILE A 28 9.64 -22.12 -3.80
CA ILE A 28 8.67 -21.12 -3.32
C ILE A 28 9.38 -19.77 -3.01
N MET A 29 10.66 -19.79 -2.63
CA MET A 29 11.45 -18.58 -2.33
C MET A 29 12.02 -17.85 -3.56
N LYS A 30 11.79 -18.32 -4.79
CA LYS A 30 12.20 -17.61 -6.02
C LYS A 30 11.02 -16.97 -6.73
N ILE A 31 10.30 -16.11 -6.03
CA ILE A 31 9.40 -15.20 -6.73
C ILE A 31 10.26 -14.29 -7.61
N SER A 32 9.95 -14.26 -8.89
CA SER A 32 10.75 -13.48 -9.85
C SER A 32 10.58 -11.98 -9.61
N LEU A 33 11.63 -11.22 -9.88
CA LEU A 33 11.55 -9.75 -9.87
C LEU A 33 10.44 -9.24 -10.81
N GLU A 34 10.22 -9.93 -11.92
CA GLU A 34 9.14 -9.63 -12.86
C GLU A 34 7.76 -9.77 -12.21
N THR A 35 7.53 -10.82 -11.42
CA THR A 35 6.28 -11.03 -10.66
C THR A 35 6.07 -9.91 -9.66
N ILE A 36 7.10 -9.55 -8.89
CA ILE A 36 7.05 -8.46 -7.89
C ILE A 36 6.74 -7.12 -8.58
N ASN A 37 7.42 -6.82 -9.68
CA ASN A 37 7.21 -5.57 -10.43
C ASN A 37 5.81 -5.52 -11.05
N LYS A 38 5.36 -6.61 -11.65
CA LYS A 38 4.00 -6.71 -12.24
C LYS A 38 2.92 -6.47 -11.18
N PHE A 39 3.09 -7.10 -10.01
CA PHE A 39 2.19 -6.89 -8.88
C PHE A 39 2.20 -5.43 -8.43
N HIS A 40 3.40 -4.84 -8.27
CA HIS A 40 3.55 -3.45 -7.86
C HIS A 40 2.85 -2.48 -8.84
N HIS A 41 3.04 -2.66 -10.15
CA HIS A 41 2.36 -1.86 -11.16
C HIS A 41 0.84 -1.98 -11.05
N ALA A 42 0.31 -3.20 -10.93
CA ALA A 42 -1.12 -3.42 -10.79
C ALA A 42 -1.69 -2.79 -9.51
N ARG A 43 -0.97 -2.93 -8.39
CA ARG A 43 -1.36 -2.31 -7.10
C ARG A 43 -1.34 -0.79 -7.18
N THR A 44 -0.30 -0.19 -7.74
CA THR A 44 -0.19 1.27 -7.86
C THR A 44 -1.28 1.80 -8.77
N GLN A 45 -1.57 1.12 -9.89
CA GLN A 45 -2.67 1.51 -10.77
C GLN A 45 -4.03 1.40 -10.07
N ALA A 46 -4.30 0.32 -9.34
CA ALA A 46 -5.54 0.18 -8.58
C ALA A 46 -5.70 1.29 -7.53
N HIS A 47 -4.61 1.71 -6.89
CA HIS A 47 -4.61 2.86 -5.97
C HIS A 47 -4.97 4.17 -6.69
N ILE A 48 -4.34 4.45 -7.83
CA ILE A 48 -4.63 5.63 -8.68
C ILE A 48 -6.09 5.61 -9.15
N ASP A 49 -6.58 4.47 -9.61
CA ASP A 49 -7.96 4.32 -10.10
C ASP A 49 -8.96 4.52 -8.96
N CYS A 50 -8.68 4.00 -7.77
CA CYS A 50 -9.50 4.18 -6.58
C CYS A 50 -9.54 5.66 -6.13
N LEU A 51 -8.39 6.33 -6.11
CA LEU A 51 -8.30 7.77 -5.85
C LEU A 51 -9.14 8.56 -6.87
N ASN A 52 -9.00 8.25 -8.16
CA ASN A 52 -9.72 8.95 -9.22
C ASN A 52 -11.22 8.62 -9.24
N TYR A 53 -11.63 7.46 -8.75
CA TYR A 53 -13.04 7.18 -8.48
C TYR A 53 -13.61 8.17 -7.45
N HIS A 54 -12.94 8.35 -6.30
CA HIS A 54 -13.36 9.31 -5.27
C HIS A 54 -13.32 10.75 -5.78
N ALA A 55 -12.24 11.13 -6.47
CA ALA A 55 -12.10 12.46 -7.09
C ALA A 55 -13.21 12.74 -8.11
N GLY A 56 -13.60 11.74 -8.90
CA GLY A 56 -14.67 11.82 -9.88
C GLY A 56 -16.04 12.14 -9.28
N LEU A 57 -16.34 11.64 -8.06
CA LEU A 57 -17.56 11.99 -7.33
C LEU A 57 -17.61 13.48 -6.97
N LEU A 58 -16.45 14.13 -6.84
CA LEU A 58 -16.28 15.54 -6.54
C LEU A 58 -16.08 16.41 -7.81
N GLY A 59 -16.07 15.81 -8.99
CA GLY A 59 -15.83 16.47 -10.27
C GLY A 59 -14.36 16.76 -10.59
N TYR A 60 -13.42 16.06 -9.94
CA TYR A 60 -11.97 16.17 -10.14
C TYR A 60 -11.38 14.91 -10.78
N HIS A 61 -10.15 15.04 -11.30
CA HIS A 61 -9.36 13.93 -11.84
C HIS A 61 -7.86 14.24 -11.68
N PHE A 62 -7.10 13.29 -11.14
CA PHE A 62 -5.68 13.41 -10.84
C PHE A 62 -4.87 12.30 -11.55
N PRO A 63 -4.68 12.40 -12.89
CA PRO A 63 -4.06 11.33 -13.67
C PRO A 63 -2.57 11.14 -13.37
N GLU A 64 -1.91 12.17 -12.83
CA GLU A 64 -0.46 12.12 -12.53
C GLU A 64 -0.15 11.66 -11.11
N HIS A 65 -1.18 11.39 -10.28
CA HIS A 65 -0.99 10.92 -8.93
C HIS A 65 -0.14 9.64 -8.92
N ASP A 66 0.88 9.58 -8.08
CA ASP A 66 1.75 8.41 -7.89
C ASP A 66 2.49 7.89 -9.14
N ASN A 67 2.48 8.60 -10.27
CA ASN A 67 3.14 8.16 -11.51
C ASN A 67 4.64 7.93 -11.37
N ASP A 68 5.30 8.61 -10.45
CA ASP A 68 6.72 8.41 -10.15
C ASP A 68 7.01 7.00 -9.63
N LYS A 69 6.02 6.32 -9.00
CA LYS A 69 6.15 4.95 -8.49
C LYS A 69 6.23 3.90 -9.60
N HIS A 70 5.92 4.23 -10.85
CA HIS A 70 5.95 3.30 -11.97
C HIS A 70 7.31 3.10 -12.62
N SER A 71 8.35 3.84 -12.23
CA SER A 71 9.64 3.79 -12.89
C SER A 71 10.85 3.98 -11.96
N GLY A 72 12.01 3.62 -12.47
CA GLY A 72 13.30 3.90 -11.85
C GLY A 72 13.48 3.33 -10.45
N THR A 73 14.18 4.09 -9.62
CA THR A 73 14.51 3.71 -8.23
C THR A 73 13.29 3.74 -7.33
N MET A 74 12.32 4.62 -7.64
CA MET A 74 11.06 4.72 -6.91
C MET A 74 10.29 3.39 -6.99
N MET A 75 10.07 2.86 -8.20
CA MET A 75 9.47 1.55 -8.41
C MET A 75 10.20 0.45 -7.63
N THR A 76 11.54 0.41 -7.75
CA THR A 76 12.35 -0.62 -7.06
C THR A 76 12.20 -0.54 -5.53
N GLY A 77 12.11 0.67 -4.97
CA GLY A 77 11.93 0.88 -3.53
C GLY A 77 10.57 0.37 -3.04
N TYR A 78 9.51 0.64 -3.78
CA TYR A 78 8.16 0.28 -3.38
C TYR A 78 7.76 -1.17 -3.68
N ALA A 79 8.28 -1.76 -4.78
CA ALA A 79 7.80 -3.03 -5.31
C ALA A 79 7.83 -4.19 -4.29
N TYR A 80 8.96 -4.37 -3.59
CA TYR A 80 9.11 -5.43 -2.59
C TYR A 80 8.22 -5.25 -1.37
N ILE A 81 8.02 -4.01 -0.93
CA ILE A 81 7.15 -3.70 0.20
C ILE A 81 5.69 -3.94 -0.17
N ASN A 82 5.26 -3.44 -1.32
CA ASN A 82 3.89 -3.64 -1.79
C ASN A 82 3.59 -5.13 -1.98
N TYR A 83 4.50 -5.89 -2.57
CA TYR A 83 4.34 -7.33 -2.70
C TYR A 83 4.21 -8.02 -1.32
N GLY A 84 5.12 -7.70 -0.39
CA GLY A 84 5.13 -8.32 0.94
C GLY A 84 3.93 -7.97 1.83
N ARG A 85 3.24 -6.85 1.59
CA ARG A 85 1.99 -6.51 2.30
C ARG A 85 0.86 -7.50 1.99
N TYR A 86 0.80 -7.99 0.75
CA TYR A 86 -0.22 -8.95 0.31
C TYR A 86 0.22 -10.40 0.46
N HIS A 87 1.51 -10.64 0.65
CA HIS A 87 2.13 -11.95 0.78
C HIS A 87 2.96 -12.00 2.07
N PRO A 88 2.30 -12.16 3.24
CA PRO A 88 2.97 -12.11 4.55
C PRO A 88 4.05 -13.18 4.74
N GLU A 89 3.97 -14.27 3.96
CA GLU A 89 5.02 -15.31 3.91
C GLU A 89 6.29 -14.86 3.17
N PHE A 90 6.21 -13.78 2.40
CA PHE A 90 7.34 -13.25 1.64
C PHE A 90 8.30 -12.46 2.54
N ASN A 91 9.53 -12.98 2.67
CA ASN A 91 10.55 -12.30 3.47
C ASN A 91 11.20 -11.17 2.65
N ILE A 92 10.84 -9.93 2.95
CA ILE A 92 11.42 -8.75 2.31
C ILE A 92 12.87 -8.55 2.77
N PRO A 93 13.87 -8.56 1.87
CA PRO A 93 15.26 -8.31 2.23
C PRO A 93 15.46 -6.93 2.86
N GLU A 94 16.35 -6.81 3.87
CA GLU A 94 16.58 -5.54 4.58
C GLU A 94 17.11 -4.43 3.65
N THR A 95 17.84 -4.79 2.61
CA THR A 95 18.28 -3.84 1.57
C THR A 95 17.09 -3.16 0.88
N HIS A 96 15.99 -3.90 0.62
CA HIS A 96 14.77 -3.35 0.00
C HIS A 96 13.92 -2.56 1.02
N ARG A 97 13.90 -2.97 2.29
CA ARG A 97 13.29 -2.15 3.36
C ARG A 97 14.01 -0.82 3.53
N SER A 98 15.35 -0.83 3.45
CA SER A 98 16.16 0.39 3.53
C SER A 98 15.94 1.30 2.32
N LEU A 99 15.92 0.73 1.11
CA LEU A 99 15.63 1.48 -0.12
C LEU A 99 14.21 2.07 -0.08
N PHE A 100 13.22 1.30 0.38
CA PHE A 100 11.86 1.81 0.56
C PHE A 100 11.82 3.04 1.48
N ARG A 101 12.48 3.00 2.65
CA ARG A 101 12.51 4.16 3.57
C ARG A 101 13.04 5.42 2.89
N GLN A 102 14.07 5.26 2.04
CA GLN A 102 14.63 6.37 1.27
C GLN A 102 13.64 6.89 0.22
N MET A 103 13.09 5.99 -0.61
CA MET A 103 12.16 6.35 -1.69
C MET A 103 10.83 6.90 -1.16
N HIS A 104 10.33 6.35 -0.06
CA HIS A 104 9.14 6.85 0.62
C HIS A 104 9.35 8.31 1.11
N LYS A 105 10.49 8.57 1.75
CA LYS A 105 10.83 9.94 2.16
C LYS A 105 10.95 10.88 0.96
N GLU A 106 11.61 10.44 -0.12
CA GLU A 106 11.77 11.23 -1.33
C GLU A 106 10.41 11.54 -1.96
N HIS A 107 9.56 10.52 -2.14
CA HIS A 107 8.20 10.67 -2.65
C HIS A 107 7.40 11.69 -1.82
N HIS A 108 7.35 11.54 -0.49
CA HIS A 108 6.60 12.44 0.39
C HIS A 108 7.13 13.88 0.38
N THR A 109 8.42 14.09 0.15
CA THR A 109 8.99 15.45 0.11
C THR A 109 8.90 16.10 -1.27
N THR A 110 8.74 15.33 -2.34
CA THR A 110 8.68 15.84 -3.72
C THR A 110 7.27 15.96 -4.28
N GLN A 111 6.34 15.12 -3.82
CA GLN A 111 4.97 15.09 -4.34
C GLN A 111 4.06 16.02 -3.53
N SER A 112 3.35 16.91 -4.23
CA SER A 112 2.50 17.96 -3.62
C SER A 112 1.28 17.42 -2.88
N HIS A 113 0.86 16.18 -3.13
CA HIS A 113 -0.23 15.55 -2.39
C HIS A 113 0.19 14.97 -1.02
N HIS A 114 1.42 15.25 -0.57
CA HIS A 114 1.92 14.88 0.76
C HIS A 114 2.24 16.09 1.63
N LEU A 115 1.93 16.00 2.93
CA LEU A 115 2.16 17.09 3.88
C LEU A 115 3.63 17.44 4.06
N GLU A 116 4.52 16.46 3.90
CA GLU A 116 5.97 16.62 4.02
C GLU A 116 6.59 17.46 2.89
N HIS A 117 5.86 17.68 1.81
CA HIS A 117 6.25 18.57 0.72
C HIS A 117 6.26 20.05 1.16
N TYR A 118 5.40 20.41 2.11
CA TYR A 118 5.19 21.80 2.50
C TYR A 118 5.92 22.18 3.78
N SER A 119 6.46 23.40 3.82
CA SER A 119 7.00 23.98 5.04
C SER A 119 5.88 24.42 6.01
N ASP A 120 4.76 24.87 5.45
CA ASP A 120 3.56 25.26 6.19
C ASP A 120 2.30 24.77 5.45
N VAL A 121 1.36 24.18 6.18
CA VAL A 121 0.11 23.67 5.61
C VAL A 121 -0.77 24.77 4.99
N SER A 122 -0.54 26.04 5.35
CA SER A 122 -1.23 27.18 4.74
C SER A 122 -0.90 27.37 3.24
N GLU A 123 0.19 26.78 2.76
CA GLU A 123 0.61 26.81 1.35
C GLU A 123 -0.17 25.81 0.48
N ILE A 124 -0.89 24.86 1.09
CA ILE A 124 -1.61 23.81 0.38
C ILE A 124 -2.86 24.39 -0.26
N SER A 125 -2.99 24.24 -1.58
CA SER A 125 -4.17 24.68 -2.32
C SER A 125 -5.42 23.83 -2.01
N ASP A 126 -6.60 24.40 -2.22
CA ASP A 126 -7.88 23.71 -2.02
C ASP A 126 -7.96 22.41 -2.88
N ILE A 127 -7.46 22.45 -4.13
CA ILE A 127 -7.46 21.28 -5.02
C ILE A 127 -6.51 20.18 -4.54
N THR A 128 -5.36 20.56 -4.02
CA THR A 128 -4.40 19.62 -3.45
C THR A 128 -4.94 18.98 -2.17
N LEU A 129 -5.67 19.73 -1.34
CA LEU A 129 -6.35 19.17 -0.17
C LEU A 129 -7.39 18.10 -0.57
N ILE A 130 -8.13 18.35 -1.66
CA ILE A 130 -9.10 17.39 -2.19
C ILE A 130 -8.36 16.12 -2.69
N GLU A 131 -7.25 16.26 -3.40
CA GLU A 131 -6.41 15.15 -3.83
C GLU A 131 -5.92 14.32 -2.62
N MET A 132 -5.38 14.98 -1.59
CA MET A 132 -4.94 14.32 -0.35
C MET A 132 -6.08 13.54 0.32
N VAL A 133 -7.29 14.10 0.40
CA VAL A 133 -8.43 13.39 0.99
C VAL A 133 -8.81 12.17 0.16
N CYS A 134 -8.83 12.25 -1.17
CA CYS A 134 -9.09 11.11 -2.04
C CYS A 134 -8.02 10.01 -1.90
N ASP A 135 -6.74 10.40 -1.74
CA ASP A 135 -5.64 9.48 -1.45
C ASP A 135 -5.84 8.77 -0.11
N TRP A 136 -6.21 9.49 0.94
CA TRP A 136 -6.49 8.88 2.25
C TRP A 136 -7.63 7.86 2.19
N PHE A 137 -8.68 8.10 1.38
CA PHE A 137 -9.75 7.13 1.16
C PHE A 137 -9.25 5.87 0.45
N SER A 138 -8.45 6.02 -0.61
CA SER A 138 -7.85 4.89 -1.32
C SER A 138 -6.92 4.06 -0.42
N ALA A 139 -6.02 4.73 0.30
CA ALA A 139 -5.09 4.09 1.24
C ALA A 139 -5.83 3.42 2.41
N SER A 140 -6.85 4.08 3.00
CA SER A 140 -7.65 3.53 4.09
C SER A 140 -8.41 2.28 3.64
N PHE A 141 -8.98 2.29 2.44
CA PHE A 141 -9.66 1.10 1.89
C PHE A 141 -8.69 -0.08 1.77
N GLU A 142 -7.52 0.13 1.19
CA GLU A 142 -6.50 -0.90 1.05
C GLU A 142 -6.06 -1.47 2.41
N GLN A 143 -5.70 -0.59 3.35
CA GLN A 143 -5.20 -0.98 4.66
C GLN A 143 -6.24 -1.73 5.49
N ARG A 144 -7.50 -1.36 5.37
CA ARG A 144 -8.60 -1.94 6.13
C ARG A 144 -9.08 -3.27 5.57
N TYR A 145 -9.31 -3.33 4.27
CA TYR A 145 -10.02 -4.45 3.66
C TYR A 145 -9.13 -5.44 2.93
N LEU A 146 -7.93 -5.03 2.50
CA LEU A 146 -7.05 -5.86 1.68
C LEU A 146 -5.80 -6.34 2.42
N THR A 147 -5.13 -5.47 3.17
CA THR A 147 -3.90 -5.84 3.90
C THR A 147 -4.08 -6.00 5.39
N HIS A 148 -5.23 -5.56 5.93
CA HIS A 148 -5.54 -5.58 7.36
C HIS A 148 -4.48 -4.91 8.24
N GLU A 149 -3.83 -3.86 7.70
CA GLU A 149 -2.82 -3.06 8.40
C GLU A 149 -3.45 -2.01 9.34
N ASP A 150 -4.75 -1.72 9.19
CA ASP A 150 -5.52 -0.86 10.10
C ASP A 150 -6.39 -1.71 11.05
N PRO A 151 -5.84 -2.15 12.20
CA PRO A 151 -6.57 -3.00 13.14
C PRO A 151 -7.68 -2.26 13.90
N ASP A 152 -7.58 -0.92 13.96
CA ASP A 152 -8.52 -0.08 14.71
C ASP A 152 -9.75 0.32 13.90
N ASP A 153 -9.80 -0.04 12.61
CA ASP A 153 -10.90 0.29 11.68
C ASP A 153 -11.31 1.77 11.76
N LEU A 154 -10.30 2.65 11.71
CA LEU A 154 -10.53 4.07 11.83
C LEU A 154 -11.13 4.64 10.55
N SER A 155 -12.27 5.35 10.66
CA SER A 155 -12.74 6.17 9.53
C SER A 155 -11.70 7.24 9.19
N VAL A 156 -11.68 7.68 7.92
CA VAL A 156 -10.77 8.72 7.45
C VAL A 156 -10.91 10.00 8.31
N LEU A 157 -12.15 10.35 8.70
CA LEU A 157 -12.41 11.50 9.57
C LEU A 157 -11.77 11.33 10.96
N LYS A 158 -11.90 10.14 11.57
CA LYS A 158 -11.31 9.87 12.88
C LYS A 158 -9.79 9.91 12.79
N TRP A 159 -9.20 9.29 11.75
CA TRP A 159 -7.77 9.35 11.49
C TRP A 159 -7.29 10.80 11.30
N PHE A 160 -7.94 11.61 10.45
CA PHE A 160 -7.61 13.02 10.25
C PHE A 160 -7.61 13.78 11.59
N ASN A 161 -8.69 13.66 12.37
CA ASN A 161 -8.82 14.37 13.65
C ASN A 161 -7.73 13.99 14.66
N THR A 162 -7.35 12.68 14.71
CA THR A 162 -6.38 12.20 15.71
C THR A 162 -4.93 12.40 15.26
N GLN A 163 -4.62 12.25 14.00
CA GLN A 163 -3.24 12.23 13.51
C GLN A 163 -2.79 13.59 12.93
N LEU A 164 -3.70 14.35 12.32
CA LEU A 164 -3.35 15.57 11.61
C LEU A 164 -3.93 16.83 12.25
N ARG A 165 -5.25 16.89 12.47
CA ARG A 165 -5.92 18.10 12.94
C ARG A 165 -5.42 18.57 14.31
N ASN A 166 -5.27 17.63 15.24
CA ASN A 166 -4.83 17.92 16.61
C ASN A 166 -3.31 17.88 16.78
N ASN A 167 -2.56 17.62 15.70
CA ASN A 167 -1.11 17.62 15.74
C ASN A 167 -0.57 19.05 15.72
N PRO A 168 0.16 19.48 16.76
CA PRO A 168 0.65 20.86 16.88
C PRO A 168 1.64 21.27 15.78
N LYS A 169 2.18 20.28 15.04
CA LYS A 169 3.03 20.53 13.87
C LYS A 169 2.26 21.26 12.75
N TYR A 170 0.96 20.97 12.60
CA TYR A 170 0.14 21.48 11.51
C TYR A 170 -0.80 22.58 11.99
N LYS A 171 -0.65 23.80 11.46
CA LYS A 171 -1.46 24.95 11.83
C LYS A 171 -2.58 25.17 10.80
N TRP A 172 -3.53 24.24 10.79
CA TRP A 172 -4.67 24.31 9.88
C TRP A 172 -5.51 25.56 10.09
N SER A 173 -5.84 26.25 9.01
CA SER A 173 -6.89 27.28 9.03
C SER A 173 -8.28 26.62 9.16
N GLN A 174 -9.24 27.36 9.70
CA GLN A 174 -10.63 26.87 9.79
C GLN A 174 -11.18 26.51 8.39
N LYS A 175 -10.86 27.33 7.36
CA LYS A 175 -11.26 27.07 5.97
C LYS A 175 -10.75 25.70 5.48
N GLN A 176 -9.49 25.36 5.74
CA GLN A 176 -8.92 24.06 5.35
C GLN A 176 -9.56 22.91 6.10
N ILE A 177 -9.79 23.07 7.41
CA ILE A 177 -10.49 22.06 8.22
C ILE A 177 -11.89 21.82 7.67
N ASP A 178 -12.65 22.89 7.39
CA ASP A 178 -14.01 22.80 6.86
C ASP A 178 -14.04 22.11 5.49
N LEU A 179 -13.08 22.43 4.60
CA LEU A 179 -12.94 21.79 3.31
C LEU A 179 -12.63 20.29 3.45
N ILE A 180 -11.65 19.93 4.27
CA ILE A 180 -11.27 18.52 4.50
C ILE A 180 -12.46 17.74 5.07
N CYS A 181 -13.10 18.27 6.15
CA CYS A 181 -14.21 17.57 6.78
C CYS A 181 -15.41 17.43 5.83
N SER A 182 -15.79 18.48 5.10
CA SER A 182 -16.90 18.41 4.15
C SER A 182 -16.61 17.46 2.97
N THR A 183 -15.36 17.38 2.53
CA THR A 183 -14.94 16.42 1.50
C THR A 183 -15.03 14.99 2.02
N ILE A 184 -14.57 14.74 3.25
CA ILE A 184 -14.66 13.42 3.89
C ILE A 184 -16.13 13.01 4.04
N ASP A 185 -16.97 13.88 4.64
CA ASP A 185 -18.39 13.61 4.86
C ASP A 185 -19.12 13.29 3.53
N PHE A 186 -18.79 14.04 2.46
CA PHE A 186 -19.34 13.78 1.15
C PHE A 186 -18.93 12.40 0.62
N LEU A 187 -17.65 12.05 0.69
CA LEU A 187 -17.15 10.75 0.19
C LEU A 187 -17.69 9.58 1.03
N GLU A 188 -17.79 9.72 2.36
CA GLU A 188 -18.40 8.70 3.22
C GLU A 188 -19.89 8.48 2.88
N MET A 189 -20.60 9.53 2.42
CA MET A 189 -22.02 9.44 2.05
C MET A 189 -22.25 8.85 0.66
N TYR A 190 -21.40 9.16 -0.32
CA TYR A 190 -21.68 8.88 -1.74
C TYR A 190 -20.76 7.84 -2.38
N ALA A 191 -19.62 7.47 -1.74
CA ALA A 191 -18.78 6.43 -2.29
C ALA A 191 -19.49 5.06 -2.23
N ASN A 192 -19.48 4.35 -3.35
CA ASN A 192 -20.02 3.00 -3.45
C ASN A 192 -18.89 1.98 -3.27
N TYR A 193 -18.90 1.28 -2.15
CA TYR A 193 -17.89 0.27 -1.83
C TYR A 193 -17.81 -0.87 -2.84
N ASP A 194 -18.92 -1.27 -3.48
CA ASP A 194 -18.90 -2.30 -4.52
C ASP A 194 -18.11 -1.86 -5.76
N GLU A 195 -18.18 -0.57 -6.12
CA GLU A 195 -17.35 -0.03 -7.21
C GLU A 195 -15.87 0.04 -6.82
N VAL A 196 -15.57 0.43 -5.60
CA VAL A 196 -14.19 0.43 -5.07
C VAL A 196 -13.62 -0.99 -5.06
N ILE A 197 -14.37 -1.99 -4.58
CA ILE A 197 -13.95 -3.40 -4.60
C ILE A 197 -13.62 -3.86 -6.02
N LYS A 198 -14.43 -3.51 -7.03
CA LYS A 198 -14.18 -3.89 -8.43
C LYS A 198 -12.85 -3.36 -8.97
N ILE A 199 -12.40 -2.18 -8.53
CA ILE A 199 -11.11 -1.62 -8.90
C ILE A 199 -9.96 -2.51 -8.38
N TRP A 200 -10.07 -3.04 -7.17
CA TRP A 200 -9.05 -3.84 -6.52
C TRP A 200 -9.09 -5.34 -6.83
N LEU A 201 -10.24 -5.86 -7.32
CA LEU A 201 -10.40 -7.29 -7.63
C LEU A 201 -9.32 -7.89 -8.53
N PRO A 202 -8.84 -7.22 -9.61
CA PRO A 202 -7.80 -7.78 -10.46
C PRO A 202 -6.50 -8.07 -9.70
N LEU A 203 -6.17 -7.28 -8.68
CA LEU A 203 -4.99 -7.46 -7.86
C LEU A 203 -5.07 -8.72 -7.00
N LEU A 204 -6.26 -9.01 -6.44
CA LEU A 204 -6.47 -10.16 -5.55
C LEU A 204 -6.38 -11.52 -6.25
N SER A 205 -6.36 -11.52 -7.58
CA SER A 205 -6.23 -12.73 -8.42
C SER A 205 -4.81 -12.96 -8.94
N MET A 206 -3.86 -12.12 -8.57
CA MET A 206 -2.44 -12.20 -8.97
C MET A 206 -1.61 -12.96 -7.96
#